data_a4db05bd8bb4f13f0d35ea3cb5da595c
#
_entry.id   a4db05bd8bb4f13f0d35ea3cb5da595c
#
_cell.length_a   1.000
_cell.length_b   1.000
_cell.length_c   1.000
_cell.angle_alpha   90.00
_cell.angle_beta   90.00
_cell.angle_gamma   90.00
#
_symmetry.space_group_name_H-M   'P 1'
#
loop_
_entity.id
_entity.type
_entity.pdbx_description
1 polymer ?
#
loop_
_entity_poly.entity_id
_entity_poly.type
_entity_poly.pdbx_seq_one_letter_code
_entity_poly.pdbx_strand_id
1 'polypeptide(L)'
;MIIGITGKSGSGKSTLARKIMAIKTNSVYLEIDKVGHNALSNPKAIEEVIKVFGKDVVKDDKVDRKKLGEIVFNNREEMDKLTEITWECMKVEINKFIEDNKDKVIILDWLLLPLSHYFDMCDIKVLLDIPYSIRKERAMKRDNITEEDFDLREKASIEFNKEDFDFVIENDADIKRMVKSL
;
A
#
# COMPACT_ATOMS: atom_id res chain seq x y z
N MET A 1 12.98 8.17 12.24
CA MET A 1 11.74 7.66 12.84
C MET A 1 10.80 7.23 11.73
N ILE A 2 10.25 6.02 11.80
CA ILE A 2 9.34 5.46 10.80
C ILE A 2 7.96 5.28 11.43
N ILE A 3 6.93 5.84 10.82
CA ILE A 3 5.52 5.71 11.21
C ILE A 3 4.82 4.85 10.16
N GLY A 4 4.37 3.68 10.55
CA GLY A 4 3.59 2.79 9.69
C GLY A 4 2.09 3.04 9.85
N ILE A 5 1.39 3.28 8.75
CA ILE A 5 -0.06 3.48 8.73
C ILE A 5 -0.69 2.38 7.90
N THR A 6 -1.61 1.64 8.50
CA THR A 6 -2.42 0.65 7.78
C THR A 6 -3.91 0.83 8.03
N GLY A 7 -4.71 0.10 7.29
CA GLY A 7 -6.17 0.12 7.35
C GLY A 7 -6.79 -0.17 5.99
N LYS A 8 -8.00 -0.69 6.01
CA LYS A 8 -8.73 -1.11 4.81
C LYS A 8 -9.07 0.08 3.88
N SER A 9 -9.52 -0.20 2.67
CA SER A 9 -9.90 0.84 1.69
C SER A 9 -10.93 1.81 2.29
N GLY A 10 -10.77 3.10 2.03
CA GLY A 10 -11.65 4.15 2.56
C GLY A 10 -11.42 4.55 4.02
N SER A 11 -10.45 3.94 4.74
CA SER A 11 -10.18 4.26 6.15
C SER A 11 -9.59 5.65 6.39
N GLY A 12 -8.96 6.27 5.36
CA GLY A 12 -8.41 7.63 5.48
C GLY A 12 -6.91 7.68 5.78
N LYS A 13 -6.15 6.63 5.49
CA LYS A 13 -4.68 6.55 5.67
C LYS A 13 -3.95 7.78 5.14
N SER A 14 -4.15 8.10 3.86
CA SER A 14 -3.49 9.26 3.21
C SER A 14 -3.92 10.60 3.82
N THR A 15 -5.10 10.68 4.42
CA THR A 15 -5.56 11.87 5.15
C THR A 15 -4.83 12.00 6.48
N LEU A 16 -4.64 10.90 7.20
CA LEU A 16 -3.85 10.86 8.44
C LEU A 16 -2.39 11.21 8.14
N ALA A 17 -1.79 10.62 7.10
CA ALA A 17 -0.41 10.92 6.69
C ALA A 17 -0.22 12.44 6.46
N ARG A 18 -1.13 13.08 5.73
CA ARG A 18 -1.07 14.54 5.52
C ARG A 18 -1.21 15.34 6.81
N LYS A 19 -2.03 14.91 7.77
CA LYS A 19 -2.13 15.55 9.09
C LYS A 19 -0.82 15.43 9.88
N ILE A 20 -0.16 14.26 9.84
CA ILE A 20 1.14 14.07 10.49
C ILE A 20 2.21 14.98 9.83
N MET A 21 2.25 15.01 8.50
CA MET A 21 3.20 15.88 7.76
C MET A 21 3.02 17.37 8.08
N ALA A 22 1.79 17.81 8.34
CA ALA A 22 1.50 19.19 8.69
C ALA A 22 2.11 19.61 10.06
N ILE A 23 2.32 18.67 10.98
CA ILE A 23 2.90 18.91 12.29
C ILE A 23 4.38 18.52 12.37
N LYS A 24 4.82 17.55 11.59
CA LYS A 24 6.21 17.09 11.46
C LYS A 24 6.81 17.65 10.17
N THR A 25 7.29 18.88 10.22
CA THR A 25 7.76 19.61 9.03
C THR A 25 8.95 18.95 8.32
N ASN A 26 9.77 18.17 9.05
CA ASN A 26 10.84 17.35 8.47
C ASN A 26 10.33 15.90 8.27
N SER A 27 9.30 15.71 7.45
CA SER A 27 8.72 14.40 7.17
C SER A 27 8.57 14.14 5.68
N VAL A 28 8.56 12.85 5.33
CA VAL A 28 8.32 12.35 3.98
C VAL A 28 7.28 11.22 4.02
N TYR A 29 6.58 11.04 2.92
CA TYR A 29 5.47 10.11 2.81
C TYR A 29 5.63 9.19 1.60
N LEU A 30 5.46 7.89 1.82
CA LEU A 30 5.44 6.87 0.79
C LEU A 30 4.14 6.07 0.86
N GLU A 31 3.35 6.15 -0.20
CA GLU A 31 2.18 5.30 -0.44
C GLU A 31 2.64 4.05 -1.21
N ILE A 32 2.85 2.94 -0.49
CA ILE A 32 3.48 1.72 -1.04
C ILE A 32 2.59 1.06 -2.10
N ASP A 33 1.27 1.21 -2.02
CA ASP A 33 0.37 0.74 -3.08
C ASP A 33 0.69 1.39 -4.45
N LYS A 34 1.13 2.66 -4.46
CA LYS A 34 1.57 3.33 -5.71
C LYS A 34 2.89 2.79 -6.21
N VAL A 35 3.81 2.44 -5.32
CA VAL A 35 5.06 1.77 -5.70
C VAL A 35 4.75 0.46 -6.43
N GLY A 36 3.85 -0.35 -5.87
CA GLY A 36 3.39 -1.59 -6.51
C GLY A 36 2.71 -1.36 -7.88
N HIS A 37 1.87 -0.34 -7.99
CA HIS A 37 1.27 0.04 -9.28
C HIS A 37 2.32 0.41 -10.34
N ASN A 38 3.41 1.03 -9.93
CA ASN A 38 4.48 1.47 -10.83
C ASN A 38 5.53 0.40 -11.07
N ALA A 39 5.56 -0.67 -10.27
CA ALA A 39 6.58 -1.72 -10.37
C ALA A 39 6.70 -2.31 -11.79
N LEU A 40 5.57 -2.55 -12.46
CA LEU A 40 5.54 -3.06 -13.83
C LEU A 40 5.98 -2.03 -14.91
N SER A 41 6.27 -0.80 -14.52
CA SER A 41 6.86 0.21 -15.41
C SER A 41 8.39 0.30 -15.25
N ASN A 42 8.94 -0.41 -14.27
CA ASN A 42 10.38 -0.49 -14.05
C ASN A 42 11.04 -1.34 -15.15
N PRO A 43 12.09 -0.88 -15.85
CA PRO A 43 12.76 -1.64 -16.89
C PRO A 43 13.19 -3.05 -16.47
N LYS A 44 13.70 -3.21 -15.24
CA LYS A 44 14.08 -4.52 -14.69
C LYS A 44 12.88 -5.45 -14.51
N ALA A 45 11.75 -4.92 -14.06
CA ALA A 45 10.52 -5.72 -13.95
C ALA A 45 10.02 -6.15 -15.32
N ILE A 46 10.09 -5.26 -16.33
CA ILE A 46 9.71 -5.58 -17.72
C ILE A 46 10.59 -6.71 -18.27
N GLU A 47 11.91 -6.65 -18.04
CA GLU A 47 12.83 -7.72 -18.44
C GLU A 47 12.47 -9.07 -17.79
N GLU A 48 12.19 -9.09 -16.48
CA GLU A 48 11.80 -10.31 -15.78
C GLU A 48 10.42 -10.82 -16.24
N VAL A 49 9.46 -9.92 -16.48
CA VAL A 49 8.15 -10.28 -17.05
C VAL A 49 8.32 -10.93 -18.44
N ILE A 50 9.19 -10.38 -19.29
CA ILE A 50 9.49 -10.98 -20.61
C ILE A 50 10.10 -12.38 -20.46
N LYS A 51 11.03 -12.57 -19.54
CA LYS A 51 11.66 -13.88 -19.29
C LYS A 51 10.65 -14.95 -18.85
N VAL A 52 9.72 -14.58 -17.99
CA VAL A 52 8.77 -15.51 -17.38
C VAL A 52 7.53 -15.72 -18.24
N PHE A 53 6.96 -14.66 -18.81
CA PHE A 53 5.66 -14.68 -19.52
C PHE A 53 5.78 -14.53 -21.03
N GLY A 54 6.99 -14.30 -21.56
CA GLY A 54 7.25 -14.12 -22.99
C GLY A 54 7.12 -12.66 -23.44
N LYS A 55 7.57 -12.41 -24.69
CA LYS A 55 7.58 -11.04 -25.28
C LYS A 55 6.18 -10.52 -25.62
N ASP A 56 5.22 -11.41 -25.80
CA ASP A 56 3.87 -11.05 -26.26
C ASP A 56 3.09 -10.23 -25.23
N VAL A 57 3.51 -10.26 -23.96
CA VAL A 57 2.90 -9.46 -22.86
C VAL A 57 3.50 -8.06 -22.76
N VAL A 58 4.42 -7.68 -23.67
CA VAL A 58 5.02 -6.34 -23.70
C VAL A 58 4.79 -5.72 -25.07
N LYS A 59 4.37 -4.45 -25.08
CA LYS A 59 4.15 -3.64 -26.26
C LYS A 59 4.69 -2.23 -26.02
N ASP A 60 5.47 -1.70 -26.98
CA ASP A 60 6.05 -0.36 -26.91
C ASP A 60 6.82 -0.12 -25.58
N ASP A 61 7.65 -1.09 -25.19
CA ASP A 61 8.43 -1.12 -23.94
C ASP A 61 7.58 -1.02 -22.64
N LYS A 62 6.30 -1.37 -22.72
CA LYS A 62 5.37 -1.38 -21.57
C LYS A 62 4.68 -2.73 -21.46
N VAL A 63 4.44 -3.14 -20.23
CA VAL A 63 3.65 -4.35 -19.95
C VAL A 63 2.19 -4.13 -20.40
N ASP A 64 1.72 -4.99 -21.29
CA ASP A 64 0.30 -5.09 -21.64
C ASP A 64 -0.44 -5.79 -20.49
N ARG A 65 -0.97 -4.98 -19.57
CA ARG A 65 -1.63 -5.47 -18.37
C ARG A 65 -2.84 -6.36 -18.66
N LYS A 66 -3.50 -6.16 -19.80
CA LYS A 66 -4.65 -6.98 -20.20
C LYS A 66 -4.18 -8.38 -20.55
N LYS A 67 -3.19 -8.50 -21.45
CA LYS A 67 -2.62 -9.80 -21.83
C LYS A 67 -2.00 -10.54 -20.65
N LEU A 68 -1.22 -9.82 -19.83
CA LEU A 68 -0.63 -10.38 -18.63
C LEU A 68 -1.72 -10.86 -17.65
N GLY A 69 -2.78 -10.07 -17.48
CA GLY A 69 -3.94 -10.43 -16.66
C GLY A 69 -4.62 -11.71 -17.14
N GLU A 70 -4.80 -11.90 -18.45
CA GLU A 70 -5.37 -13.11 -19.03
C GLU A 70 -4.58 -14.39 -18.67
N ILE A 71 -3.25 -14.25 -18.50
CA ILE A 71 -2.37 -15.35 -18.08
C ILE A 71 -2.49 -15.62 -16.58
N VAL A 72 -2.45 -14.57 -15.75
CA VAL A 72 -2.25 -14.73 -14.31
C VAL A 72 -3.55 -14.88 -13.51
N PHE A 73 -4.68 -14.27 -13.93
CA PHE A 73 -5.90 -14.22 -13.11
C PHE A 73 -6.54 -15.59 -12.87
N ASN A 74 -6.34 -16.55 -13.77
CA ASN A 74 -6.90 -17.89 -13.64
C ASN A 74 -5.84 -18.95 -13.27
N ASN A 75 -4.62 -18.53 -12.98
CA ASN A 75 -3.51 -19.41 -12.66
C ASN A 75 -2.72 -18.88 -11.48
N ARG A 76 -2.90 -19.52 -10.31
CA ARG A 76 -2.27 -19.09 -9.06
C ARG A 76 -0.74 -19.10 -9.14
N GLU A 77 -0.16 -20.11 -9.76
CA GLU A 77 1.29 -20.22 -9.91
C GLU A 77 1.88 -19.06 -10.72
N GLU A 78 1.20 -18.69 -11.82
CA GLU A 78 1.62 -17.55 -12.65
C GLU A 78 1.42 -16.21 -11.91
N MET A 79 0.35 -16.10 -11.11
CA MET A 79 0.14 -14.93 -10.26
C MET A 79 1.23 -14.81 -9.19
N ASP A 80 1.64 -15.92 -8.58
CA ASP A 80 2.71 -15.92 -7.57
C ASP A 80 4.05 -15.47 -8.19
N LYS A 81 4.38 -15.92 -9.42
CA LYS A 81 5.57 -15.45 -10.15
C LYS A 81 5.53 -13.95 -10.43
N LEU A 82 4.38 -13.44 -10.86
CA LEU A 82 4.22 -11.99 -11.09
C LEU A 82 4.36 -11.19 -9.80
N THR A 83 3.79 -11.70 -8.72
CA THR A 83 3.89 -11.07 -7.38
C THR A 83 5.35 -11.01 -6.93
N GLU A 84 6.12 -12.08 -7.12
CA GLU A 84 7.55 -12.11 -6.79
C GLU A 84 8.35 -11.05 -7.58
N ILE A 85 8.15 -10.98 -8.90
CA ILE A 85 8.81 -9.97 -9.76
C ILE A 85 8.50 -8.55 -9.27
N THR A 86 7.23 -8.25 -9.03
CA THR A 86 6.81 -6.91 -8.59
C THR A 86 7.32 -6.60 -7.20
N TRP A 87 7.32 -7.58 -6.30
CA TRP A 87 7.80 -7.42 -4.93
C TRP A 87 9.30 -7.10 -4.85
N GLU A 88 10.12 -7.78 -5.64
CA GLU A 88 11.56 -7.48 -5.70
C GLU A 88 11.82 -6.02 -6.14
N CYS A 89 11.10 -5.55 -7.15
CA CYS A 89 11.21 -4.16 -7.59
C CYS A 89 10.73 -3.17 -6.52
N MET A 90 9.62 -3.49 -5.85
CA MET A 90 9.09 -2.67 -4.75
C MET A 90 10.09 -2.56 -3.60
N LYS A 91 10.70 -3.67 -3.18
CA LYS A 91 11.71 -3.68 -2.11
C LYS A 91 12.87 -2.73 -2.39
N VAL A 92 13.39 -2.74 -3.63
CA VAL A 92 14.48 -1.85 -4.02
C VAL A 92 14.07 -0.38 -3.85
N GLU A 93 12.87 -0.02 -4.31
CA GLU A 93 12.38 1.37 -4.23
C GLU A 93 12.07 1.79 -2.80
N ILE A 94 11.41 0.93 -2.01
CA ILE A 94 11.09 1.22 -0.60
C ILE A 94 12.37 1.38 0.22
N ASN A 95 13.33 0.44 0.08
CA ASN A 95 14.60 0.50 0.81
C ASN A 95 15.39 1.75 0.46
N LYS A 96 15.44 2.10 -0.84
CA LYS A 96 16.07 3.34 -1.28
C LYS A 96 15.40 4.56 -0.68
N PHE A 97 14.07 4.61 -0.67
CA PHE A 97 13.32 5.72 -0.08
C PHE A 97 13.63 5.88 1.42
N ILE A 98 13.68 4.78 2.16
CA ILE A 98 13.99 4.78 3.60
C ILE A 98 15.41 5.27 3.82
N GLU A 99 16.41 4.78 3.09
CA GLU A 99 17.81 5.17 3.26
C GLU A 99 18.05 6.63 2.88
N ASP A 100 17.48 7.09 1.77
CA ASP A 100 17.61 8.49 1.32
C ASP A 100 16.95 9.50 2.29
N ASN A 101 16.12 9.03 3.23
CA ASN A 101 15.36 9.88 4.15
C ASN A 101 15.53 9.50 5.63
N LYS A 102 16.58 8.77 5.99
CA LYS A 102 16.80 8.27 7.36
C LYS A 102 16.92 9.36 8.46
N ASP A 103 17.21 10.58 8.08
CA ASP A 103 17.27 11.76 8.93
C ASP A 103 15.91 12.45 9.14
N LYS A 104 14.86 11.95 8.51
CA LYS A 104 13.50 12.50 8.53
C LYS A 104 12.51 11.59 9.27
N VAL A 105 11.32 12.11 9.47
CA VAL A 105 10.15 11.29 9.82
C VAL A 105 9.60 10.67 8.55
N ILE A 106 9.67 9.35 8.43
CA ILE A 106 9.19 8.59 7.29
C ILE A 106 7.80 8.05 7.61
N ILE A 107 6.84 8.30 6.74
CA ILE A 107 5.48 7.77 6.87
C ILE A 107 5.27 6.75 5.76
N LEU A 108 5.05 5.50 6.14
CA LEU A 108 4.73 4.38 5.24
C LEU A 108 3.23 4.09 5.31
N ASP A 109 2.55 4.20 4.17
CA ASP A 109 1.11 3.92 4.03
C ASP A 109 0.92 2.68 3.16
N TRP A 110 0.44 1.59 3.76
CA TRP A 110 0.18 0.36 3.04
C TRP A 110 -0.83 -0.54 3.73
N LEU A 111 -1.80 -1.09 2.97
CA LEU A 111 -2.74 -2.07 3.48
C LEU A 111 -2.02 -3.34 4.00
N LEU A 112 -1.04 -3.83 3.24
CA LEU A 112 -0.33 -5.07 3.53
C LEU A 112 0.91 -4.86 4.41
N LEU A 113 1.09 -3.67 4.99
CA LEU A 113 2.24 -3.36 5.84
C LEU A 113 2.48 -4.40 6.95
N PRO A 114 1.44 -4.87 7.68
CA PRO A 114 1.60 -5.86 8.74
C PRO A 114 2.09 -7.22 8.29
N LEU A 115 1.98 -7.55 7.00
CA LEU A 115 2.47 -8.79 6.41
C LEU A 115 3.91 -8.68 5.88
N SER A 116 4.55 -7.53 6.05
CA SER A 116 5.89 -7.25 5.55
C SER A 116 6.89 -7.00 6.68
N HIS A 117 8.17 -7.24 6.43
CA HIS A 117 9.24 -6.91 7.38
C HIS A 117 9.33 -5.40 7.67
N TYR A 118 8.76 -4.54 6.83
CA TYR A 118 8.71 -3.09 7.08
C TYR A 118 7.86 -2.73 8.30
N PHE A 119 6.93 -3.59 8.69
CA PHE A 119 6.14 -3.40 9.90
C PHE A 119 7.01 -3.43 11.16
N ASP A 120 7.97 -4.36 11.20
CA ASP A 120 8.90 -4.47 12.32
C ASP A 120 9.90 -3.30 12.38
N MET A 121 10.12 -2.62 11.26
CA MET A 121 10.96 -1.42 11.19
C MET A 121 10.24 -0.15 11.66
N CYS A 122 8.92 -0.17 11.84
CA CYS A 122 8.16 0.99 12.29
C CYS A 122 8.38 1.25 13.77
N ASP A 123 8.79 2.48 14.11
CA ASP A 123 8.86 2.97 15.49
C ASP A 123 7.47 3.22 16.08
N ILE A 124 6.50 3.54 15.21
CA ILE A 124 5.09 3.76 15.57
C ILE A 124 4.21 3.06 14.54
N LYS A 125 3.30 2.23 15.02
CA LYS A 125 2.37 1.42 14.23
C LYS A 125 0.95 1.90 14.43
N VAL A 126 0.28 2.33 13.36
CA VAL A 126 -1.04 2.94 13.40
C VAL A 126 -2.03 2.15 12.53
N LEU A 127 -3.10 1.68 13.14
CA LEU A 127 -4.24 1.06 12.47
C LEU A 127 -5.41 2.05 12.38
N LEU A 128 -5.94 2.26 11.18
CA LEU A 128 -7.24 2.92 11.00
C LEU A 128 -8.33 1.86 10.88
N ASP A 129 -9.02 1.62 11.99
CA ASP A 129 -10.13 0.68 12.11
C ASP A 129 -11.49 1.40 12.02
N ILE A 130 -11.74 1.96 10.85
CA ILE A 130 -12.95 2.75 10.57
C ILE A 130 -14.10 1.82 10.16
N PRO A 131 -15.33 2.05 10.66
CA PRO A 131 -16.49 1.24 10.31
C PRO A 131 -16.72 1.07 8.81
N TYR A 132 -17.14 -0.12 8.40
CA TYR A 132 -17.39 -0.50 7.00
C TYR A 132 -18.25 0.52 6.24
N SER A 133 -19.37 0.97 6.82
CA SER A 133 -20.31 1.91 6.18
C SER A 133 -19.65 3.24 5.82
N ILE A 134 -18.82 3.76 6.72
CA ILE A 134 -18.09 5.02 6.51
C ILE A 134 -17.02 4.84 5.43
N ARG A 135 -16.28 3.71 5.48
CA ARG A 135 -15.24 3.41 4.50
C ARG A 135 -15.82 3.22 3.10
N LYS A 136 -16.96 2.52 3.01
CA LYS A 136 -17.67 2.28 1.76
C LYS A 136 -18.10 3.60 1.11
N GLU A 137 -18.80 4.46 1.83
CA GLU A 137 -19.21 5.77 1.33
C GLU A 137 -18.01 6.58 0.79
N ARG A 138 -16.93 6.65 1.58
CA ARG A 138 -15.71 7.37 1.21
C ARG A 138 -15.03 6.79 -0.04
N ALA A 139 -14.90 5.47 -0.12
CA ALA A 139 -14.25 4.80 -1.23
C ALA A 139 -15.06 4.90 -2.53
N MET A 140 -16.38 4.67 -2.47
CA MET A 140 -17.26 4.81 -3.62
C MET A 140 -17.21 6.23 -4.20
N LYS A 141 -17.27 7.25 -3.34
CA LYS A 141 -17.20 8.65 -3.77
C LYS A 141 -15.84 9.02 -4.36
N ARG A 142 -14.74 8.55 -3.76
CA ARG A 142 -13.38 8.87 -4.20
C ARG A 142 -13.03 8.21 -5.53
N ASP A 143 -13.36 6.92 -5.67
CA ASP A 143 -12.92 6.06 -6.77
C ASP A 143 -13.98 5.92 -7.87
N ASN A 144 -15.18 6.46 -7.67
CA ASN A 144 -16.35 6.32 -8.57
C ASN A 144 -16.65 4.85 -8.91
N ILE A 145 -16.65 3.99 -7.88
CA ILE A 145 -16.90 2.56 -7.97
C ILE A 145 -18.28 2.18 -7.44
N THR A 146 -18.78 1.02 -7.84
CA THR A 146 -20.05 0.47 -7.33
C THR A 146 -19.88 -0.12 -5.92
N GLU A 147 -21.00 -0.45 -5.28
CA GLU A 147 -21.01 -1.18 -4.02
C GLU A 147 -20.40 -2.57 -4.17
N GLU A 148 -20.71 -3.27 -5.26
CA GLU A 148 -20.17 -4.60 -5.56
C GLU A 148 -18.65 -4.56 -5.71
N ASP A 149 -18.12 -3.54 -6.40
CA ASP A 149 -16.65 -3.35 -6.51
C ASP A 149 -15.99 -3.12 -5.15
N PHE A 150 -16.65 -2.35 -4.27
CA PHE A 150 -16.15 -2.13 -2.92
C PHE A 150 -16.17 -3.42 -2.10
N ASP A 151 -17.25 -4.20 -2.19
CA ASP A 151 -17.39 -5.48 -1.47
C ASP A 151 -16.36 -6.51 -1.93
N LEU A 152 -16.01 -6.52 -3.21
CA LEU A 152 -14.91 -7.34 -3.72
C LEU A 152 -13.57 -6.93 -3.11
N ARG A 153 -13.29 -5.63 -3.00
CA ARG A 153 -12.08 -5.12 -2.32
C ARG A 153 -12.07 -5.48 -0.84
N GLU A 154 -13.21 -5.42 -0.18
CA GLU A 154 -13.34 -5.77 1.24
C GLU A 154 -13.07 -7.27 1.47
N LYS A 155 -13.60 -8.15 0.63
CA LYS A 155 -13.36 -9.60 0.68
C LYS A 155 -11.89 -9.96 0.42
N ALA A 156 -11.21 -9.20 -0.43
CA ALA A 156 -9.79 -9.37 -0.71
C ALA A 156 -8.86 -8.72 0.33
N SER A 157 -9.42 -8.03 1.32
CA SER A 157 -8.66 -7.34 2.36
C SER A 157 -8.17 -8.32 3.43
N ILE A 158 -7.17 -7.87 4.20
CA ILE A 158 -6.64 -8.62 5.34
C ILE A 158 -7.37 -8.24 6.64
N GLU A 159 -7.32 -9.15 7.62
CA GLU A 159 -7.75 -8.86 8.98
C GLU A 159 -6.53 -8.41 9.81
N PHE A 160 -6.80 -7.55 10.80
CA PHE A 160 -5.78 -6.97 11.67
C PHE A 160 -5.96 -7.45 13.10
N ASN A 161 -4.86 -7.82 13.76
CA ASN A 161 -4.85 -7.96 15.21
C ASN A 161 -4.54 -6.58 15.82
N LYS A 162 -5.49 -5.98 16.53
CA LYS A 162 -5.36 -4.63 17.12
C LYS A 162 -4.22 -4.51 18.13
N GLU A 163 -3.84 -5.60 18.76
CA GLU A 163 -2.77 -5.65 19.77
C GLU A 163 -1.37 -5.40 19.17
N ASP A 164 -1.22 -5.55 17.84
CA ASP A 164 0.05 -5.33 17.14
C ASP A 164 0.34 -3.84 16.89
N PHE A 165 -0.58 -2.93 17.28
CA PHE A 165 -0.50 -1.51 16.97
C PHE A 165 -0.41 -0.64 18.22
N ASP A 166 0.40 0.41 18.14
CA ASP A 166 0.53 1.41 19.21
C ASP A 166 -0.70 2.32 19.27
N PHE A 167 -1.33 2.57 18.11
CA PHE A 167 -2.55 3.37 18.00
C PHE A 167 -3.58 2.68 17.10
N VAL A 168 -4.80 2.53 17.64
CA VAL A 168 -5.98 2.14 16.87
C VAL A 168 -6.90 3.35 16.77
N ILE A 169 -7.15 3.79 15.54
CA ILE A 169 -7.94 4.98 15.21
C ILE A 169 -9.31 4.53 14.71
N GLU A 170 -10.32 4.77 15.50
CA GLU A 170 -11.71 4.45 15.17
C GLU A 170 -12.53 5.71 14.83
N ASN A 171 -12.03 6.90 15.24
CA ASN A 171 -12.71 8.18 15.05
C ASN A 171 -11.73 9.37 15.07
N ASP A 172 -12.26 10.59 14.83
CA ASP A 172 -11.47 11.82 14.81
C ASP A 172 -10.86 12.20 16.19
N ALA A 173 -11.43 11.75 17.29
CA ALA A 173 -10.86 12.02 18.62
C ALA A 173 -9.57 11.23 18.83
N ASP A 174 -9.50 10.00 18.33
CA ASP A 174 -8.30 9.17 18.38
C ASP A 174 -7.17 9.79 17.54
N ILE A 175 -7.49 10.33 16.35
CA ILE A 175 -6.54 11.08 15.54
C ILE A 175 -5.93 12.24 16.33
N LYS A 176 -6.79 13.03 17.01
CA LYS A 176 -6.33 14.18 17.81
C LYS A 176 -5.44 13.75 18.97
N ARG A 177 -5.75 12.61 19.62
CA ARG A 177 -4.96 12.05 20.71
C ARG A 177 -3.58 11.60 20.21
N MET A 178 -3.54 10.81 19.14
CA MET A 178 -2.32 10.34 18.55
C MET A 178 -1.42 11.50 18.08
N VAL A 179 -1.99 12.47 17.36
CA VAL A 179 -1.26 13.63 16.85
C VAL A 179 -0.62 14.46 17.98
N LYS A 180 -1.27 14.54 19.14
CA LYS A 180 -0.70 15.24 20.32
C LYS A 180 0.45 14.46 20.98
N SER A 181 0.53 13.16 20.79
CA SER A 181 1.60 12.31 21.37
C SER A 181 2.84 12.19 20.46
N LEU A 182 2.74 12.59 19.21
CA LEU A 182 3.86 12.66 18.27
C LEU A 182 4.72 13.92 18.50
#